data_c051a8483f50f25f07a2bb14f2f4d8e1
#
_entry.id   c051a8483f50f25f07a2bb14f2f4d8e1
#
_cell.length_a   1.000
_cell.length_b   1.000
_cell.length_c   1.000
_cell.angle_alpha   90.00
_cell.angle_beta   90.00
_cell.angle_gamma   90.00
#
_symmetry.space_group_name_H-M   'P 1'
#
loop_
_entity.id
_entity.type
_entity.pdbx_description
1 polymer ?
#
loop_
_entity_poly.entity_id
_entity_poly.type
_entity_poly.pdbx_seq_one_letter_code
_entity_poly.pdbx_strand_id
1 'polypeptide(L)'
;MTTRRVALLGSLVTLAIVAGGCTDWLNVNANPNGPQSVSANLYLAPMLHWMVTSPQYDGRFVGRYTQEWTVSGIVSSMTSPTVVWDRMGYTRGSDNGAQQWRDVYWSLGQNLIDMNTKAQADGRWDLLGVGLILKAWGWQVLTDLHGEIIIKEAFDVTRTEFDYDTQPYAYQTVLSLLDSAIVLLNRSDSAVDQHYLAVGDHIYGGNRLEWLKFAHGMKALVLNHFSDKPVGMADTSYKPDSVIAEVDQAFTSNADDALLRYPGTSTDFQDYNFWGPSRGNINNYRQTRFIVSLMDGTAFGSRVDPRMSRMLAPSPDGQYRGLDINVAGGGYVAADSLQYPENFFGHRGVAGQGLPSRYIFSDHSKLPVMTYAELQFIKAEAELRLGNQAAAKTAYINGITAAFDFVNARNLDDGQTPTQIPAAAEDSFLADTGIVPATLDYSHVMCQKFIALWGWGHNEIWMDMRRYHYTDMDKLNTVVQVYRGFTPPTNLYPDNNGKLVQRMRPRYNSEYVWNQAGLTPIGALNRDYHTYPLWIITPPTP
;
A
#
# COMPACT_ATOMS: atom_id res chain seq x y z
N MET A 1 32.08 27.85 73.51
CA MET A 1 32.16 26.70 72.59
C MET A 1 30.81 26.32 71.93
N THR A 2 29.70 26.91 72.33
CA THR A 2 28.32 26.54 71.91
C THR A 2 27.86 27.20 70.60
N THR A 3 28.22 28.44 70.30
CA THR A 3 27.75 29.17 69.09
C THR A 3 28.31 28.67 67.78
N ARG A 4 29.58 28.23 67.75
CA ARG A 4 30.20 27.65 66.52
C ARG A 4 29.64 26.29 66.13
N ARG A 5 29.22 25.48 67.08
CA ARG A 5 28.60 24.16 66.80
C ARG A 5 27.17 24.29 66.26
N VAL A 6 26.42 25.28 66.71
CA VAL A 6 25.06 25.55 66.19
C VAL A 6 25.12 26.10 64.76
N ALA A 7 26.09 26.98 64.47
CA ALA A 7 26.30 27.49 63.12
C ALA A 7 26.74 26.41 62.15
N LEU A 8 27.57 25.44 62.55
CA LEU A 8 27.98 24.31 61.68
C LEU A 8 26.84 23.32 61.42
N LEU A 9 26.01 23.03 62.43
CA LEU A 9 24.82 22.20 62.29
C LEU A 9 23.77 22.87 61.38
N GLY A 10 23.56 24.17 61.51
CA GLY A 10 22.67 24.94 60.63
C GLY A 10 23.14 24.90 59.16
N SER A 11 24.44 25.08 58.93
CA SER A 11 25.02 25.02 57.57
C SER A 11 24.95 23.61 56.94
N LEU A 12 25.11 22.55 57.75
CA LEU A 12 24.99 21.16 57.27
C LEU A 12 23.54 20.78 56.91
N VAL A 13 22.57 21.25 57.71
CA VAL A 13 21.15 21.03 57.42
C VAL A 13 20.69 21.79 56.19
N THR A 14 21.16 23.04 56.02
CA THR A 14 20.86 23.82 54.81
C THR A 14 21.48 23.18 53.54
N LEU A 15 22.70 22.67 53.65
CA LEU A 15 23.35 21.95 52.54
C LEU A 15 22.65 20.64 52.17
N ALA A 16 22.13 19.91 53.17
CA ALA A 16 21.37 18.67 52.95
C ALA A 16 20.00 18.92 52.31
N ILE A 17 19.34 20.04 52.63
CA ILE A 17 18.05 20.43 52.03
C ILE A 17 18.26 20.90 50.60
N VAL A 18 19.34 21.61 50.27
CA VAL A 18 19.67 22.04 48.92
C VAL A 18 20.09 20.85 48.04
N ALA A 19 20.80 19.85 48.59
CA ALA A 19 21.19 18.65 47.87
C ALA A 19 20.02 17.69 47.60
N GLY A 20 18.97 17.68 48.43
CA GLY A 20 17.78 16.84 48.23
C GLY A 20 16.75 17.41 47.25
N GLY A 21 16.81 18.72 46.93
CA GLY A 21 15.84 19.38 46.06
C GLY A 21 16.15 19.37 44.57
N CYS A 22 17.30 18.83 44.15
CA CYS A 22 17.75 18.94 42.77
C CYS A 22 17.69 17.65 41.93
N THR A 23 17.25 16.53 42.49
CA THR A 23 17.24 15.25 41.76
C THR A 23 16.19 15.21 40.64
N ASP A 24 15.02 15.80 40.84
CA ASP A 24 13.96 15.81 39.84
C ASP A 24 14.25 16.84 38.71
N TRP A 25 14.94 17.95 39.03
CA TRP A 25 15.32 18.94 38.02
C TRP A 25 16.45 18.47 37.10
N LEU A 26 17.27 17.54 37.55
CA LEU A 26 18.35 16.93 36.73
C LEU A 26 17.85 15.77 35.87
N ASN A 27 16.62 15.31 36.05
CA ASN A 27 16.03 14.28 35.24
C ASN A 27 15.44 14.87 33.92
N VAL A 28 16.29 15.47 33.12
CA VAL A 28 15.94 16.07 31.79
C VAL A 28 15.37 15.07 30.77
N ASN A 29 15.49 13.78 31.07
CA ASN A 29 14.94 12.73 30.22
C ASN A 29 13.46 12.40 30.51
N ALA A 30 12.93 12.88 31.64
CA ALA A 30 11.52 12.73 31.95
C ALA A 30 10.76 14.02 31.61
N ASN A 31 9.93 13.99 30.57
CA ASN A 31 9.05 15.12 30.26
C ASN A 31 7.94 15.23 31.30
N PRO A 32 7.95 16.25 32.21
CA PRO A 32 6.96 16.36 33.26
C PRO A 32 5.54 16.73 32.75
N ASN A 33 5.46 17.18 31.49
CA ASN A 33 4.21 17.59 30.85
C ASN A 33 3.64 16.54 29.91
N GLY A 34 4.25 15.36 29.83
CA GLY A 34 3.80 14.25 28.99
C GLY A 34 3.69 12.94 29.77
N PRO A 35 2.77 12.04 29.41
CA PRO A 35 2.68 10.73 30.04
C PRO A 35 3.97 9.94 29.80
N GLN A 36 4.58 9.44 30.88
CA GLN A 36 5.78 8.59 30.81
C GLN A 36 5.47 7.17 30.33
N SER A 37 4.22 6.75 30.42
CA SER A 37 3.70 5.49 29.92
C SER A 37 2.24 5.67 29.53
N VAL A 38 1.84 5.10 28.40
CA VAL A 38 0.46 5.10 27.93
C VAL A 38 -0.07 3.66 27.86
N SER A 39 -1.39 3.50 27.89
CA SER A 39 -2.04 2.21 27.68
C SER A 39 -1.70 1.67 26.27
N ALA A 40 -1.54 0.34 26.15
CA ALA A 40 -1.10 -0.28 24.90
C ALA A 40 -2.00 0.05 23.70
N ASN A 41 -3.32 0.15 23.89
CA ASN A 41 -4.26 0.46 22.81
C ASN A 41 -4.11 1.87 22.21
N LEU A 42 -3.50 2.82 22.94
CA LEU A 42 -3.29 4.18 22.44
C LEU A 42 -2.18 4.28 21.36
N TYR A 43 -1.34 3.25 21.24
CA TYR A 43 -0.35 3.17 20.16
C TYR A 43 -0.97 2.83 18.81
N LEU A 44 -2.16 2.20 18.79
CA LEU A 44 -2.73 1.61 17.57
C LEU A 44 -3.15 2.65 16.52
N ALA A 45 -3.87 3.70 16.93
CA ALA A 45 -4.44 4.68 16.01
C ALA A 45 -3.38 5.36 15.09
N PRO A 46 -2.26 5.91 15.59
CA PRO A 46 -1.24 6.50 14.73
C PRO A 46 -0.56 5.48 13.81
N MET A 47 -0.44 4.21 14.25
CA MET A 47 0.11 3.16 13.40
C MET A 47 -0.83 2.79 12.25
N LEU A 48 -2.14 2.70 12.50
CA LEU A 48 -3.14 2.48 11.44
C LEU A 48 -3.16 3.64 10.43
N HIS A 49 -2.99 4.88 10.90
CA HIS A 49 -2.86 6.02 9.99
C HIS A 49 -1.70 5.83 9.01
N TRP A 50 -0.53 5.44 9.48
CA TRP A 50 0.64 5.22 8.60
C TRP A 50 0.54 3.95 7.77
N MET A 51 -0.10 2.89 8.27
CA MET A 51 -0.41 1.70 7.48
C MET A 51 -1.19 2.04 6.19
N VAL A 52 -2.11 2.99 6.27
CA VAL A 52 -2.94 3.40 5.12
C VAL A 52 -2.29 4.52 4.32
N THR A 53 -1.66 5.50 4.97
CA THR A 53 -1.19 6.73 4.32
C THR A 53 0.19 6.56 3.66
N SER A 54 1.10 5.75 4.24
CA SER A 54 2.45 5.60 3.67
C SER A 54 2.48 4.94 2.28
N PRO A 55 1.66 3.93 1.96
CA PRO A 55 1.53 3.44 0.59
C PRO A 55 1.11 4.53 -0.40
N GLN A 56 0.26 5.46 0.03
CA GLN A 56 -0.18 6.56 -0.83
C GLN A 56 0.95 7.57 -1.11
N TYR A 57 1.80 7.84 -0.12
CA TYR A 57 3.00 8.66 -0.35
C TYR A 57 3.88 8.09 -1.46
N ASP A 58 4.16 6.79 -1.41
CA ASP A 58 5.00 6.11 -2.40
C ASP A 58 4.25 5.80 -3.69
N GLY A 59 2.93 5.69 -3.64
CA GLY A 59 2.05 5.50 -4.79
C GLY A 59 2.16 6.59 -5.85
N ARG A 60 2.58 7.83 -5.45
CA ARG A 60 2.93 8.88 -6.41
C ARG A 60 4.08 8.49 -7.35
N PHE A 61 4.92 7.56 -6.93
CA PHE A 61 6.09 7.08 -7.64
C PHE A 61 5.82 5.70 -8.24
N VAL A 62 5.38 4.75 -7.44
CA VAL A 62 5.06 3.37 -7.86
C VAL A 62 3.97 3.36 -8.93
N GLY A 63 2.90 4.14 -8.76
CA GLY A 63 1.81 4.26 -9.75
C GLY A 63 2.24 4.81 -11.12
N ARG A 64 3.45 5.39 -11.22
CA ARG A 64 4.07 5.78 -12.51
C ARG A 64 4.78 4.62 -13.17
N TYR A 65 5.33 3.67 -12.42
CA TYR A 65 5.89 2.43 -12.98
C TYR A 65 4.81 1.54 -13.58
N THR A 66 3.65 1.51 -12.92
CA THR A 66 2.48 0.72 -13.33
C THR A 66 1.60 1.43 -14.35
N GLN A 67 1.89 2.70 -14.65
CA GLN A 67 1.09 3.54 -15.53
C GLN A 67 -0.37 3.75 -15.04
N GLU A 68 -0.58 3.81 -13.75
CA GLU A 68 -1.86 4.27 -13.19
C GLU A 68 -2.05 5.76 -13.50
N TRP A 69 -0.97 6.54 -13.35
CA TRP A 69 -0.89 7.97 -13.64
C TRP A 69 0.50 8.40 -14.12
N THR A 70 0.57 9.62 -14.60
CA THR A 70 1.80 10.27 -15.07
C THR A 70 1.79 11.76 -14.78
N VAL A 71 2.96 12.38 -14.82
CA VAL A 71 3.17 13.83 -14.83
C VAL A 71 3.74 14.34 -16.15
N SER A 72 3.73 13.53 -17.21
CA SER A 72 4.25 13.89 -18.53
C SER A 72 3.59 15.14 -19.11
N GLY A 73 2.35 15.40 -18.73
CA GLY A 73 1.56 16.53 -19.21
C GLY A 73 2.06 17.92 -18.79
N ILE A 74 2.87 18.01 -17.71
CA ILE A 74 3.38 19.30 -17.21
C ILE A 74 4.83 19.60 -17.63
N VAL A 75 5.45 18.75 -18.45
CA VAL A 75 6.83 18.91 -18.88
C VAL A 75 6.93 19.24 -20.36
N SER A 76 7.92 20.05 -20.72
CA SER A 76 8.26 20.37 -22.11
C SER A 76 9.31 19.42 -22.70
N SER A 77 9.89 18.53 -21.89
CA SER A 77 10.88 17.54 -22.32
C SER A 77 10.80 16.26 -21.50
N MET A 78 10.89 15.12 -22.14
CA MET A 78 10.93 13.80 -21.50
C MET A 78 12.28 13.50 -20.83
N THR A 79 13.25 14.41 -20.87
CA THR A 79 14.49 14.34 -20.08
C THR A 79 14.42 15.13 -18.78
N SER A 80 13.30 15.81 -18.50
CA SER A 80 13.07 16.55 -17.26
C SER A 80 13.24 15.64 -16.03
N PRO A 81 13.85 16.11 -14.93
CA PRO A 81 13.89 15.38 -13.66
C PRO A 81 12.50 15.02 -13.11
N THR A 82 11.46 15.77 -13.48
CA THR A 82 10.07 15.55 -13.06
C THR A 82 9.53 14.22 -13.53
N VAL A 83 9.90 13.76 -14.75
CA VAL A 83 9.39 12.52 -15.36
C VAL A 83 10.34 11.33 -15.19
N VAL A 84 11.29 11.40 -14.29
CA VAL A 84 12.25 10.31 -14.07
C VAL A 84 11.56 8.98 -13.72
N TRP A 85 10.48 9.05 -12.94
CA TRP A 85 9.70 7.89 -12.54
C TRP A 85 8.82 7.34 -13.67
N ASP A 86 8.28 8.18 -14.56
CA ASP A 86 7.58 7.73 -15.79
C ASP A 86 8.52 6.93 -16.71
N ARG A 87 9.82 7.17 -16.60
CA ARG A 87 10.89 6.48 -17.33
C ARG A 87 11.45 5.27 -16.56
N MET A 88 10.73 4.78 -15.56
CA MET A 88 11.14 3.70 -14.65
C MET A 88 12.47 3.95 -13.91
N GLY A 89 12.80 5.22 -13.65
CA GLY A 89 13.99 5.64 -12.91
C GLY A 89 13.68 5.95 -11.44
N TYR A 90 14.60 6.66 -10.81
CA TYR A 90 14.51 7.08 -9.40
C TYR A 90 15.14 8.46 -9.20
N THR A 91 14.80 9.17 -8.14
CA THR A 91 15.39 10.45 -7.79
C THR A 91 16.65 10.21 -6.94
N ARG A 92 17.82 10.51 -7.48
CA ARG A 92 19.10 10.33 -6.78
C ARG A 92 19.19 11.24 -5.55
N GLY A 93 19.77 10.73 -4.46
CA GLY A 93 19.99 11.50 -3.23
C GLY A 93 18.71 11.98 -2.55
N SER A 94 17.61 11.25 -2.72
CA SER A 94 16.29 11.61 -2.21
C SER A 94 15.60 10.42 -1.57
N ASP A 95 14.72 10.70 -0.58
CA ASP A 95 13.82 9.74 0.05
C ASP A 95 12.53 9.50 -0.75
N ASN A 96 12.41 10.04 -1.95
CA ASN A 96 11.25 9.81 -2.81
C ASN A 96 11.06 8.31 -3.09
N GLY A 97 9.85 7.81 -2.84
CA GLY A 97 9.51 6.39 -2.96
C GLY A 97 10.02 5.53 -1.81
N ALA A 98 10.36 6.13 -0.66
CA ALA A 98 10.83 5.42 0.52
C ALA A 98 10.11 5.87 1.81
N GLN A 99 8.87 6.36 1.68
CA GLN A 99 8.05 6.71 2.84
C GLN A 99 7.68 5.46 3.64
N GLN A 100 7.30 4.38 2.96
CA GLN A 100 6.97 3.11 3.62
C GLN A 100 8.18 2.55 4.38
N TRP A 101 9.39 2.66 3.82
CA TRP A 101 10.63 2.31 4.54
C TRP A 101 10.74 3.06 5.86
N ARG A 102 10.60 4.40 5.81
CA ARG A 102 10.63 5.24 7.00
C ARG A 102 9.57 4.83 8.01
N ASP A 103 8.33 4.63 7.56
CA ASP A 103 7.21 4.45 8.47
C ASP A 103 7.20 3.06 9.10
N VAL A 104 7.61 2.01 8.40
CA VAL A 104 7.73 0.67 8.97
C VAL A 104 8.81 0.62 10.05
N TYR A 105 9.99 1.23 9.82
CA TYR A 105 11.06 1.21 10.82
C TYR A 105 10.90 2.26 11.90
N TRP A 106 10.28 3.40 11.63
CA TRP A 106 10.21 4.50 12.57
C TRP A 106 8.80 4.77 13.10
N SER A 107 7.81 5.02 12.24
CA SER A 107 6.45 5.40 12.68
C SER A 107 5.71 4.22 13.35
N LEU A 108 5.89 2.99 12.83
CA LEU A 108 5.40 1.76 13.45
C LEU A 108 6.44 1.21 14.45
N GLY A 109 7.63 0.97 14.01
CA GLY A 109 8.83 0.42 14.62
C GLY A 109 8.79 0.23 16.14
N GLN A 110 9.36 1.16 16.88
CA GLN A 110 9.43 1.08 18.34
C GLN A 110 8.04 1.12 19.00
N ASN A 111 7.09 1.87 18.43
CA ASN A 111 5.71 1.92 18.96
C ASN A 111 5.05 0.54 18.92
N LEU A 112 5.30 -0.24 17.87
CA LEU A 112 4.78 -1.59 17.73
C LEU A 112 5.41 -2.57 18.72
N ILE A 113 6.72 -2.42 18.99
CA ILE A 113 7.41 -3.21 20.02
C ILE A 113 6.80 -2.91 21.40
N ASP A 114 6.66 -1.64 21.77
CA ASP A 114 6.11 -1.22 23.05
C ASP A 114 4.65 -1.67 23.20
N MET A 115 3.83 -1.49 22.18
CA MET A 115 2.44 -1.95 22.17
C MET A 115 2.34 -3.46 22.41
N ASN A 116 3.09 -4.25 21.64
CA ASN A 116 3.03 -5.70 21.72
C ASN A 116 3.56 -6.23 23.06
N THR A 117 4.65 -5.63 23.59
CA THR A 117 5.20 -5.99 24.91
C THR A 117 4.19 -5.73 26.01
N LYS A 118 3.53 -4.56 26.01
CA LYS A 118 2.48 -4.23 26.98
C LYS A 118 1.24 -5.10 26.82
N ALA A 119 0.77 -5.29 25.57
CA ALA A 119 -0.38 -6.14 25.29
C ALA A 119 -0.16 -7.58 25.78
N GLN A 120 1.05 -8.12 25.59
CA GLN A 120 1.42 -9.45 26.09
C GLN A 120 1.45 -9.48 27.62
N ALA A 121 2.06 -8.48 28.27
CA ALA A 121 2.14 -8.39 29.73
C ALA A 121 0.75 -8.26 30.39
N ASP A 122 -0.16 -7.52 29.75
CA ASP A 122 -1.53 -7.30 30.21
C ASP A 122 -2.49 -8.42 29.79
N GLY A 123 -2.00 -9.46 29.07
CA GLY A 123 -2.83 -10.56 28.56
C GLY A 123 -3.84 -10.12 27.50
N ARG A 124 -3.58 -9.00 26.79
CA ARG A 124 -4.45 -8.45 25.73
C ARG A 124 -4.16 -9.11 24.39
N TRP A 125 -4.63 -10.33 24.23
CA TRP A 125 -4.33 -11.19 23.07
C TRP A 125 -4.95 -10.69 21.77
N ASP A 126 -6.10 -10.01 21.83
CA ASP A 126 -6.73 -9.33 20.70
C ASP A 126 -5.83 -8.21 20.15
N LEU A 127 -5.35 -7.31 21.00
CA LEU A 127 -4.45 -6.24 20.59
C LEU A 127 -3.09 -6.78 20.12
N LEU A 128 -2.56 -7.81 20.80
CA LEU A 128 -1.31 -8.45 20.38
C LEU A 128 -1.46 -9.08 18.98
N GLY A 129 -2.59 -9.75 18.70
CA GLY A 129 -2.87 -10.31 17.39
C GLY A 129 -2.89 -9.24 16.30
N VAL A 130 -3.56 -8.10 16.54
CA VAL A 130 -3.53 -6.94 15.63
C VAL A 130 -2.12 -6.39 15.45
N GLY A 131 -1.33 -6.29 16.53
CA GLY A 131 0.06 -5.85 16.46
C GLY A 131 0.96 -6.77 15.64
N LEU A 132 0.73 -8.08 15.69
CA LEU A 132 1.46 -9.04 14.83
C LEU A 132 1.07 -8.89 13.36
N ILE A 133 -0.21 -8.58 13.06
CA ILE A 133 -0.66 -8.26 11.70
C ILE A 133 0.05 -7.01 11.17
N LEU A 134 0.10 -5.93 11.96
CA LEU A 134 0.80 -4.71 11.54
C LEU A 134 2.30 -4.96 11.27
N LYS A 135 2.92 -5.80 12.09
CA LYS A 135 4.32 -6.19 11.90
C LYS A 135 4.50 -7.01 10.62
N ALA A 136 3.60 -7.97 10.37
CA ALA A 136 3.59 -8.77 9.14
C ALA A 136 3.39 -7.89 7.91
N TRP A 137 2.41 -6.97 7.95
CA TRP A 137 2.16 -6.00 6.89
C TRP A 137 3.41 -5.15 6.60
N GLY A 138 4.05 -4.62 7.65
CA GLY A 138 5.26 -3.81 7.48
C GLY A 138 6.38 -4.57 6.76
N TRP A 139 6.67 -5.80 7.18
CA TRP A 139 7.69 -6.62 6.53
C TRP A 139 7.31 -7.05 5.11
N GLN A 140 6.02 -7.35 4.88
CA GLN A 140 5.52 -7.70 3.55
C GLN A 140 5.68 -6.53 2.56
N VAL A 141 5.20 -5.33 2.88
CA VAL A 141 5.32 -4.20 1.94
C VAL A 141 6.78 -3.82 1.68
N LEU A 142 7.65 -3.90 2.69
CA LEU A 142 9.07 -3.60 2.48
C LEU A 142 9.76 -4.64 1.61
N THR A 143 9.54 -5.94 1.86
CA THR A 143 10.20 -6.97 1.05
C THR A 143 9.65 -7.01 -0.38
N ASP A 144 8.37 -6.71 -0.59
CA ASP A 144 7.78 -6.58 -1.93
C ASP A 144 8.37 -5.42 -2.73
N LEU A 145 8.65 -4.30 -2.05
CA LEU A 145 9.21 -3.13 -2.71
C LEU A 145 10.73 -3.22 -2.90
N HIS A 146 11.47 -3.73 -1.91
CA HIS A 146 12.93 -3.61 -1.85
C HIS A 146 13.68 -4.94 -2.04
N GLY A 147 13.03 -6.08 -1.77
CA GLY A 147 13.65 -7.41 -1.75
C GLY A 147 14.28 -7.72 -0.40
N GLU A 148 15.59 -7.58 -0.28
CA GLU A 148 16.32 -7.70 0.97
C GLU A 148 15.97 -6.53 1.89
N ILE A 149 15.71 -6.81 3.18
CA ILE A 149 15.35 -5.84 4.21
C ILE A 149 15.98 -6.21 5.56
N ILE A 150 15.99 -5.29 6.50
CA ILE A 150 16.57 -5.50 7.83
C ILE A 150 15.47 -6.02 8.76
N ILE A 151 15.58 -7.26 9.24
CA ILE A 151 14.59 -7.88 10.16
C ILE A 151 15.26 -8.32 11.47
N LYS A 152 16.31 -9.15 11.40
CA LYS A 152 16.96 -9.74 12.59
C LYS A 152 17.63 -8.69 13.47
N GLU A 153 18.25 -7.72 12.86
CA GLU A 153 18.98 -6.66 13.54
C GLU A 153 18.14 -5.37 13.72
N ALA A 154 16.93 -5.35 13.15
CA ALA A 154 16.02 -4.21 13.30
C ALA A 154 15.77 -3.91 14.79
N PHE A 155 15.89 -2.63 15.14
CA PHE A 155 15.66 -2.11 16.50
C PHE A 155 16.72 -2.54 17.56
N ASP A 156 17.84 -3.12 17.16
CA ASP A 156 18.98 -3.32 18.06
C ASP A 156 19.68 -1.98 18.29
N VAL A 157 19.40 -1.37 19.45
CA VAL A 157 19.92 -0.05 19.84
C VAL A 157 21.44 -0.02 20.07
N THR A 158 22.11 -1.17 20.08
CA THR A 158 23.56 -1.29 20.21
C THR A 158 24.29 -1.15 18.90
N ARG A 159 23.57 -1.18 17.77
CA ARG A 159 24.12 -1.12 16.42
C ARG A 159 23.92 0.26 15.79
N THR A 160 24.83 0.59 14.89
CA THR A 160 24.78 1.78 14.01
C THR A 160 24.77 1.39 12.52
N GLU A 161 25.11 0.15 12.21
CA GLU A 161 25.07 -0.45 10.89
C GLU A 161 24.35 -1.80 10.98
N PHE A 162 23.60 -2.17 9.94
CA PHE A 162 22.68 -3.30 9.96
C PHE A 162 22.83 -4.13 8.70
N ASP A 163 22.82 -5.46 8.85
CA ASP A 163 22.83 -6.40 7.76
C ASP A 163 21.41 -6.64 7.22
N TYR A 164 21.33 -6.85 5.91
CA TYR A 164 20.07 -7.14 5.22
C TYR A 164 19.77 -8.63 5.22
N ASP A 165 18.57 -8.98 5.59
CA ASP A 165 18.05 -10.33 5.48
C ASP A 165 17.52 -10.61 4.06
N THR A 166 17.56 -11.88 3.66
CA THR A 166 17.10 -12.33 2.34
C THR A 166 15.57 -12.27 2.22
N GLN A 167 15.07 -12.09 1.01
CA GLN A 167 13.64 -12.05 0.74
C GLN A 167 12.90 -13.36 1.14
N PRO A 168 13.44 -14.58 0.93
CA PRO A 168 12.85 -15.81 1.49
C PRO A 168 12.65 -15.77 2.99
N TYR A 169 13.65 -15.29 3.74
CA TYR A 169 13.54 -15.15 5.19
C TYR A 169 12.46 -14.14 5.59
N ALA A 170 12.36 -13.01 4.86
CA ALA A 170 11.33 -12.02 5.10
C ALA A 170 9.91 -12.60 4.93
N TYR A 171 9.64 -13.32 3.84
CA TYR A 171 8.34 -13.96 3.63
C TYR A 171 8.03 -15.06 4.67
N GLN A 172 8.99 -15.87 5.05
CA GLN A 172 8.80 -16.85 6.12
C GLN A 172 8.45 -16.17 7.45
N THR A 173 9.10 -15.05 7.75
CA THR A 173 8.80 -14.24 8.95
C THR A 173 7.39 -13.68 8.89
N VAL A 174 6.97 -13.14 7.74
CA VAL A 174 5.60 -12.63 7.52
C VAL A 174 4.56 -13.71 7.76
N LEU A 175 4.72 -14.88 7.13
CA LEU A 175 3.78 -16.00 7.29
C LEU A 175 3.71 -16.49 8.75
N SER A 176 4.84 -16.61 9.44
CA SER A 176 4.89 -16.99 10.86
C SER A 176 4.20 -15.99 11.79
N LEU A 177 4.32 -14.69 11.50
CA LEU A 177 3.62 -13.63 12.25
C LEU A 177 2.11 -13.71 12.03
N LEU A 178 1.67 -13.96 10.79
CA LEU A 178 0.25 -14.13 10.46
C LEU A 178 -0.35 -15.38 11.12
N ASP A 179 0.36 -16.52 11.09
CA ASP A 179 -0.08 -17.73 11.78
C ASP A 179 -0.23 -17.50 13.28
N SER A 180 0.71 -16.78 13.90
CA SER A 180 0.64 -16.41 15.31
C SER A 180 -0.52 -15.48 15.59
N ALA A 181 -0.76 -14.49 14.74
CA ALA A 181 -1.90 -13.56 14.87
C ALA A 181 -3.24 -14.30 14.76
N ILE A 182 -3.38 -15.22 13.80
CA ILE A 182 -4.58 -16.05 13.63
C ILE A 182 -4.89 -16.85 14.88
N VAL A 183 -3.89 -17.48 15.50
CA VAL A 183 -4.05 -18.21 16.77
C VAL A 183 -4.55 -17.30 17.89
N LEU A 184 -3.97 -16.11 18.03
CA LEU A 184 -4.36 -15.16 19.08
C LEU A 184 -5.76 -14.60 18.86
N LEU A 185 -6.11 -14.25 17.63
CA LEU A 185 -7.41 -13.66 17.28
C LEU A 185 -8.55 -14.67 17.32
N ASN A 186 -8.27 -15.98 17.24
CA ASN A 186 -9.25 -17.04 17.44
C ASN A 186 -9.62 -17.28 18.91
N ARG A 187 -8.90 -16.70 19.88
CA ARG A 187 -9.22 -16.87 21.30
C ARG A 187 -10.57 -16.23 21.63
N SER A 188 -11.31 -16.88 22.52
CA SER A 188 -12.64 -16.45 22.98
C SER A 188 -12.71 -16.29 24.51
N ASP A 189 -11.58 -16.32 25.20
CA ASP A 189 -11.49 -16.16 26.66
C ASP A 189 -11.63 -14.68 27.08
N SER A 190 -11.66 -14.43 28.39
CA SER A 190 -11.85 -13.10 28.99
C SER A 190 -10.71 -12.10 28.71
N ALA A 191 -9.63 -12.52 28.07
CA ALA A 191 -8.53 -11.67 27.66
C ALA A 191 -8.82 -10.87 26.38
N VAL A 192 -10.02 -11.02 25.82
CA VAL A 192 -10.50 -10.28 24.64
C VAL A 192 -11.50 -9.22 25.10
N ASP A 193 -11.28 -7.98 24.76
CA ASP A 193 -12.17 -6.86 25.11
C ASP A 193 -12.28 -5.87 23.94
N GLN A 194 -13.41 -5.95 23.24
CA GLN A 194 -13.69 -5.10 22.09
C GLN A 194 -13.64 -3.60 22.42
N HIS A 195 -14.10 -3.19 23.60
CA HIS A 195 -14.09 -1.77 23.99
C HIS A 195 -12.68 -1.24 24.17
N TYR A 196 -11.78 -2.06 24.70
CA TYR A 196 -10.38 -1.71 24.85
C TYR A 196 -9.68 -1.59 23.49
N LEU A 197 -9.90 -2.54 22.60
CA LEU A 197 -9.33 -2.51 21.25
C LEU A 197 -9.89 -1.34 20.43
N ALA A 198 -11.20 -1.07 20.53
CA ALA A 198 -11.91 -0.03 19.77
C ALA A 198 -11.35 1.39 19.98
N VAL A 199 -10.70 1.67 21.12
CA VAL A 199 -10.13 3.00 21.40
C VAL A 199 -9.11 3.42 20.34
N GLY A 200 -8.30 2.47 19.85
CA GLY A 200 -7.28 2.74 18.83
C GLY A 200 -7.61 2.20 17.46
N ASP A 201 -8.62 1.34 17.33
CA ASP A 201 -8.96 0.68 16.08
C ASP A 201 -9.97 1.49 15.25
N HIS A 202 -9.45 2.30 14.35
CA HIS A 202 -10.24 3.12 13.43
C HIS A 202 -10.60 2.41 12.11
N ILE A 203 -10.22 1.13 11.96
CA ILE A 203 -10.58 0.30 10.79
C ILE A 203 -11.82 -0.53 11.11
N TYR A 204 -11.77 -1.37 12.16
CA TYR A 204 -12.83 -2.32 12.48
C TYR A 204 -13.53 -2.06 13.83
N GLY A 205 -13.21 -0.94 14.49
CA GLY A 205 -13.88 -0.54 15.73
C GLY A 205 -13.74 -1.58 16.86
N GLY A 206 -12.62 -2.27 16.91
CA GLY A 206 -12.31 -3.29 17.93
C GLY A 206 -12.84 -4.69 17.62
N ASN A 207 -13.41 -4.91 16.44
CA ASN A 207 -13.88 -6.24 16.04
C ASN A 207 -12.71 -7.16 15.66
N ARG A 208 -12.28 -8.01 16.61
CA ARG A 208 -11.16 -8.95 16.40
C ARG A 208 -11.42 -9.97 15.28
N LEU A 209 -12.69 -10.32 15.02
CA LEU A 209 -13.02 -11.30 13.98
C LEU A 209 -12.83 -10.72 12.58
N GLU A 210 -13.01 -9.42 12.39
CA GLU A 210 -12.65 -8.77 11.13
C GLU A 210 -11.12 -8.72 10.95
N TRP A 211 -10.36 -8.48 12.02
CA TRP A 211 -8.91 -8.60 11.99
C TRP A 211 -8.45 -10.03 11.70
N LEU A 212 -9.18 -11.05 12.17
CA LEU A 212 -8.91 -12.45 11.83
C LEU A 212 -9.10 -12.72 10.34
N LYS A 213 -10.21 -12.25 9.75
CA LYS A 213 -10.44 -12.32 8.30
C LYS A 213 -9.34 -11.58 7.53
N PHE A 214 -8.94 -10.39 7.99
CA PHE A 214 -7.85 -9.63 7.40
C PHE A 214 -6.52 -10.41 7.43
N ALA A 215 -6.20 -11.10 8.53
CA ALA A 215 -4.99 -11.92 8.62
C ALA A 215 -4.99 -13.07 7.60
N HIS A 216 -6.14 -13.75 7.41
CA HIS A 216 -6.30 -14.76 6.36
C HIS A 216 -6.15 -14.15 4.96
N GLY A 217 -6.74 -12.97 4.71
CA GLY A 217 -6.58 -12.25 3.45
C GLY A 217 -5.13 -11.89 3.14
N MET A 218 -4.40 -11.36 4.11
CA MET A 218 -2.96 -11.09 3.96
C MET A 218 -2.16 -12.36 3.68
N LYS A 219 -2.50 -13.46 4.34
CA LYS A 219 -1.81 -14.74 4.12
C LYS A 219 -2.08 -15.27 2.71
N ALA A 220 -3.31 -15.17 2.21
CA ALA A 220 -3.66 -15.50 0.83
C ALA A 220 -2.86 -14.67 -0.18
N LEU A 221 -2.79 -13.34 0.03
CA LEU A 221 -2.03 -12.41 -0.81
C LEU A 221 -0.55 -12.81 -0.87
N VAL A 222 0.09 -13.02 0.29
CA VAL A 222 1.50 -13.41 0.38
C VAL A 222 1.75 -14.75 -0.29
N LEU A 223 0.89 -15.75 -0.06
CA LEU A 223 1.01 -17.06 -0.70
C LEU A 223 0.86 -16.97 -2.23
N ASN A 224 0.02 -16.04 -2.73
CA ASN A 224 -0.15 -15.84 -4.17
C ASN A 224 1.07 -15.17 -4.81
N HIS A 225 1.86 -14.39 -4.08
CA HIS A 225 3.11 -13.83 -4.59
C HIS A 225 4.10 -14.90 -5.03
N PHE A 226 4.02 -16.12 -4.47
CA PHE A 226 4.86 -17.25 -4.86
C PHE A 226 4.50 -17.88 -6.22
N SER A 227 3.56 -17.32 -6.99
CA SER A 227 3.03 -17.94 -8.22
C SER A 227 4.06 -18.21 -9.32
N ASP A 228 5.23 -17.56 -9.28
CA ASP A 228 6.35 -17.84 -10.18
C ASP A 228 7.31 -18.92 -9.65
N LYS A 229 7.06 -19.42 -8.44
CA LYS A 229 7.79 -20.55 -7.88
C LYS A 229 7.13 -21.87 -8.30
N PRO A 230 7.88 -22.99 -8.31
CA PRO A 230 7.30 -24.29 -8.58
C PRO A 230 6.17 -24.61 -7.60
N VAL A 231 5.11 -25.22 -8.10
CA VAL A 231 4.06 -25.78 -7.24
C VAL A 231 4.65 -26.94 -6.43
N GLY A 232 4.43 -26.94 -5.11
CA GLY A 232 4.96 -27.98 -4.23
C GLY A 232 4.70 -27.72 -2.74
N MET A 233 5.27 -28.58 -1.90
CA MET A 233 5.06 -28.55 -0.44
C MET A 233 6.11 -27.75 0.33
N ALA A 234 7.25 -27.42 -0.30
CA ALA A 234 8.29 -26.63 0.35
C ALA A 234 7.79 -25.22 0.72
N ASP A 235 8.38 -24.60 1.75
CA ASP A 235 7.97 -23.28 2.22
C ASP A 235 8.16 -22.16 1.19
N THR A 236 9.05 -22.39 0.23
CA THR A 236 9.32 -21.48 -0.89
C THR A 236 8.59 -21.86 -2.18
N SER A 237 7.65 -22.79 -2.11
CA SER A 237 6.84 -23.25 -3.26
C SER A 237 5.51 -22.53 -3.33
N TYR A 238 4.95 -22.44 -4.53
CA TYR A 238 3.59 -21.99 -4.74
C TYR A 238 2.56 -23.06 -4.31
N LYS A 239 1.55 -22.65 -3.58
CA LYS A 239 0.51 -23.53 -3.02
C LYS A 239 -0.88 -22.96 -3.35
N PRO A 240 -1.39 -23.10 -4.59
CA PRO A 240 -2.65 -22.50 -5.00
C PRO A 240 -3.84 -22.96 -4.16
N ASP A 241 -3.89 -24.24 -3.75
CA ASP A 241 -4.95 -24.73 -2.83
C ASP A 241 -4.92 -23.99 -1.48
N SER A 242 -3.74 -23.66 -0.96
CA SER A 242 -3.62 -22.88 0.27
C SER A 242 -4.06 -21.43 0.08
N VAL A 243 -3.77 -20.82 -1.08
CA VAL A 243 -4.28 -19.48 -1.41
C VAL A 243 -5.81 -19.47 -1.37
N ILE A 244 -6.46 -20.43 -2.02
CA ILE A 244 -7.92 -20.55 -2.05
C ILE A 244 -8.48 -20.75 -0.64
N ALA A 245 -7.88 -21.66 0.14
CA ALA A 245 -8.33 -21.97 1.50
C ALA A 245 -8.23 -20.74 2.44
N GLU A 246 -7.18 -19.92 2.28
CA GLU A 246 -7.05 -18.69 3.06
C GLU A 246 -8.05 -17.60 2.60
N VAL A 247 -8.32 -17.46 1.29
CA VAL A 247 -9.35 -16.53 0.81
C VAL A 247 -10.74 -16.95 1.34
N ASP A 248 -11.03 -18.25 1.41
CA ASP A 248 -12.33 -18.75 1.90
C ASP A 248 -12.55 -18.49 3.41
N GLN A 249 -11.50 -18.19 4.16
CA GLN A 249 -11.57 -17.79 5.56
C GLN A 249 -11.44 -16.26 5.76
N ALA A 250 -11.16 -15.52 4.68
CA ALA A 250 -10.99 -14.08 4.70
C ALA A 250 -12.32 -13.33 4.53
N PHE A 251 -12.31 -12.25 3.76
CA PHE A 251 -13.49 -11.41 3.53
C PHE A 251 -14.59 -12.16 2.77
N THR A 252 -15.82 -11.94 3.18
CA THR A 252 -17.03 -12.56 2.60
C THR A 252 -17.86 -11.57 1.76
N SER A 253 -17.64 -10.28 1.95
CA SER A 253 -18.28 -9.19 1.21
C SER A 253 -17.53 -7.87 1.40
N ASN A 254 -17.94 -6.80 0.71
CA ASN A 254 -17.41 -5.45 0.89
C ASN A 254 -17.61 -4.88 2.31
N ALA A 255 -18.46 -5.48 3.14
CA ALA A 255 -18.60 -5.09 4.54
C ALA A 255 -17.34 -5.40 5.36
N ASP A 256 -16.54 -6.35 4.91
CA ASP A 256 -15.28 -6.76 5.55
C ASP A 256 -14.07 -5.94 5.06
N ASP A 257 -14.24 -5.07 4.05
CA ASP A 257 -13.15 -4.25 3.49
C ASP A 257 -12.42 -3.48 4.59
N ALA A 258 -11.09 -3.56 4.61
CA ALA A 258 -10.26 -2.84 5.57
C ALA A 258 -10.09 -1.38 5.16
N LEU A 259 -10.90 -0.49 5.72
CA LEU A 259 -11.01 0.90 5.30
C LEU A 259 -10.70 1.87 6.45
N LEU A 260 -9.79 2.83 6.23
CA LEU A 260 -9.56 3.95 7.14
C LEU A 260 -10.30 5.20 6.63
N ARG A 261 -11.09 5.81 7.51
CA ARG A 261 -11.73 7.10 7.26
C ARG A 261 -10.84 8.24 7.79
N TYR A 262 -10.78 9.31 7.02
CA TYR A 262 -10.18 10.57 7.45
C TYR A 262 -11.28 11.51 7.94
N PRO A 263 -11.30 11.93 9.21
CA PRO A 263 -12.38 12.76 9.76
C PRO A 263 -12.38 14.20 9.23
N GLY A 264 -11.21 14.78 8.93
CA GLY A 264 -11.09 16.14 8.39
C GLY A 264 -11.67 17.22 9.30
N THR A 265 -11.56 17.03 10.62
CA THR A 265 -12.19 17.92 11.62
C THR A 265 -11.22 18.92 12.23
N SER A 266 -9.92 18.73 12.04
CA SER A 266 -8.87 19.60 12.57
C SER A 266 -8.27 20.52 11.51
N THR A 267 -7.40 21.42 11.92
CA THR A 267 -6.56 22.23 11.02
C THR A 267 -5.30 21.49 10.58
N ASP A 268 -5.08 20.27 11.09
CA ASP A 268 -3.95 19.42 10.70
C ASP A 268 -4.26 18.74 9.37
N PHE A 269 -3.44 18.98 8.37
CA PHE A 269 -3.57 18.34 7.05
C PHE A 269 -3.51 16.80 7.10
N GLN A 270 -2.90 16.20 8.13
CA GLN A 270 -2.87 14.74 8.30
C GLN A 270 -4.26 14.14 8.57
N ASP A 271 -5.21 14.97 9.01
CA ASP A 271 -6.60 14.60 9.28
C ASP A 271 -7.46 14.45 8.01
N TYR A 272 -6.91 14.85 6.85
CA TYR A 272 -7.55 14.73 5.54
C TYR A 272 -6.96 13.58 4.73
N ASN A 273 -7.77 13.00 3.84
CA ASN A 273 -7.30 11.99 2.89
C ASN A 273 -6.08 12.50 2.09
N PHE A 274 -5.05 11.68 2.00
CA PHE A 274 -3.83 12.00 1.27
C PHE A 274 -4.08 12.39 -0.19
N TRP A 275 -5.08 11.77 -0.82
CA TRP A 275 -5.50 12.03 -2.19
C TRP A 275 -6.54 13.16 -2.32
N GLY A 276 -7.00 13.71 -1.21
CA GLY A 276 -8.01 14.78 -1.20
C GLY A 276 -7.49 16.13 -1.68
N PRO A 277 -8.39 17.01 -2.15
CA PRO A 277 -8.03 18.34 -2.66
C PRO A 277 -7.37 19.23 -1.60
N SER A 278 -7.74 19.11 -0.33
CA SER A 278 -7.14 19.90 0.77
C SER A 278 -5.65 19.62 0.95
N ARG A 279 -5.18 18.41 0.61
CA ARG A 279 -3.76 18.06 0.64
C ARG A 279 -3.02 18.36 -0.66
N GLY A 280 -3.69 18.33 -1.80
CA GLY A 280 -3.13 18.71 -3.10
C GLY A 280 -1.97 17.87 -3.62
N ASN A 281 -1.76 16.64 -3.11
CA ASN A 281 -0.57 15.84 -3.37
C ASN A 281 -0.45 15.33 -4.81
N ILE A 282 -1.55 15.32 -5.56
CA ILE A 282 -1.62 14.79 -6.94
C ILE A 282 -2.15 15.80 -7.95
N ASN A 283 -2.06 17.11 -7.66
CA ASN A 283 -2.51 18.18 -8.54
C ASN A 283 -2.04 18.06 -10.00
N ASN A 284 -0.80 17.61 -10.19
CA ASN A 284 -0.14 17.50 -11.49
C ASN A 284 -0.26 16.11 -12.12
N TYR A 285 -0.91 15.16 -11.43
CA TYR A 285 -1.07 13.79 -11.91
C TYR A 285 -2.33 13.66 -12.76
N ARG A 286 -2.25 12.87 -13.82
CA ARG A 286 -3.38 12.52 -14.68
C ARG A 286 -3.31 11.04 -15.01
N GLN A 287 -4.45 10.43 -15.27
CA GLN A 287 -4.55 9.06 -15.76
C GLN A 287 -3.75 8.87 -17.05
N THR A 288 -3.19 7.68 -17.23
CA THR A 288 -2.48 7.32 -18.46
C THR A 288 -3.41 6.74 -19.51
N ARG A 289 -2.92 6.62 -20.75
CA ARG A 289 -3.62 5.89 -21.81
C ARG A 289 -3.86 4.43 -21.46
N PHE A 290 -2.98 3.82 -20.66
CA PHE A 290 -3.09 2.42 -20.28
C PHE A 290 -4.38 2.16 -19.49
N ILE A 291 -4.59 2.83 -18.35
CA ILE A 291 -5.84 2.65 -17.58
C ILE A 291 -7.08 3.00 -18.38
N VAL A 292 -7.04 4.07 -19.20
CA VAL A 292 -8.18 4.42 -20.06
C VAL A 292 -8.49 3.31 -21.03
N SER A 293 -7.48 2.70 -21.70
CA SER A 293 -7.68 1.62 -22.67
C SER A 293 -8.26 0.34 -22.04
N LEU A 294 -8.01 0.10 -20.76
CA LEU A 294 -8.62 -1.01 -20.03
C LEU A 294 -10.13 -0.80 -19.79
N MET A 295 -10.60 0.47 -19.78
CA MET A 295 -11.96 0.82 -19.39
C MET A 295 -12.82 1.35 -20.53
N ASP A 296 -12.24 1.84 -21.63
CA ASP A 296 -12.98 2.43 -22.76
C ASP A 296 -13.48 1.43 -23.80
N GLY A 297 -13.27 0.13 -23.54
CA GLY A 297 -13.62 -0.97 -24.44
C GLY A 297 -12.50 -1.38 -25.39
N THR A 298 -11.40 -0.63 -25.48
CA THR A 298 -10.30 -0.92 -26.43
C THR A 298 -9.60 -2.24 -26.11
N ALA A 299 -9.24 -2.49 -24.85
CA ALA A 299 -8.47 -3.66 -24.45
C ALA A 299 -9.23 -4.99 -24.62
N PHE A 300 -10.53 -4.97 -24.45
CA PHE A 300 -11.38 -6.16 -24.51
C PHE A 300 -12.25 -6.25 -25.78
N GLY A 301 -12.15 -5.24 -26.67
CA GLY A 301 -12.93 -5.18 -27.91
C GLY A 301 -14.44 -5.13 -27.65
N SER A 302 -14.88 -4.44 -26.60
CA SER A 302 -16.15 -4.64 -25.97
C SER A 302 -16.75 -3.30 -25.46
N ARG A 303 -17.50 -3.36 -24.38
CA ARG A 303 -18.19 -2.21 -23.80
C ARG A 303 -17.25 -1.32 -23.00
N VAL A 304 -17.61 -0.04 -22.93
CA VAL A 304 -17.05 0.90 -21.95
C VAL A 304 -17.43 0.44 -20.56
N ASP A 305 -16.44 0.39 -19.67
CA ASP A 305 -16.64 0.04 -18.26
C ASP A 305 -17.42 1.17 -17.55
N PRO A 306 -18.58 0.87 -16.95
CA PRO A 306 -19.35 1.89 -16.24
C PRO A 306 -18.61 2.58 -15.10
N ARG A 307 -17.61 1.92 -14.49
CA ARG A 307 -16.77 2.49 -13.42
C ARG A 307 -15.88 3.63 -13.92
N MET A 308 -15.53 3.66 -15.23
CA MET A 308 -14.65 4.69 -15.81
C MET A 308 -15.11 6.10 -15.48
N SER A 309 -16.38 6.39 -15.68
CA SER A 309 -16.94 7.72 -15.43
C SER A 309 -17.04 8.10 -13.95
N ARG A 310 -16.81 7.14 -13.04
CA ARG A 310 -16.85 7.32 -11.59
C ARG A 310 -15.45 7.43 -10.99
N MET A 311 -14.46 6.83 -11.64
CA MET A 311 -13.07 6.74 -11.17
C MET A 311 -12.18 7.77 -11.85
N LEU A 312 -12.25 7.88 -13.18
CA LEU A 312 -11.38 8.71 -13.99
C LEU A 312 -11.95 10.12 -14.19
N ALA A 313 -11.06 11.07 -14.49
CA ALA A 313 -11.45 12.45 -14.80
C ALA A 313 -11.66 12.62 -16.31
N PRO A 314 -12.78 13.20 -16.76
CA PRO A 314 -12.97 13.53 -18.16
C PRO A 314 -12.10 14.72 -18.59
N SER A 315 -11.92 14.89 -19.89
CA SER A 315 -11.48 16.17 -20.47
C SER A 315 -12.64 17.18 -20.46
N PRO A 316 -12.40 18.51 -20.62
CA PRO A 316 -13.47 19.53 -20.62
C PRO A 316 -14.56 19.32 -21.66
N ASP A 317 -14.27 18.59 -22.75
CA ASP A 317 -15.27 18.21 -23.78
C ASP A 317 -16.08 16.96 -23.40
N GLY A 318 -15.90 16.43 -22.17
CA GLY A 318 -16.61 15.27 -21.63
C GLY A 318 -16.04 13.92 -22.03
N GLN A 319 -14.99 13.88 -22.86
CA GLN A 319 -14.37 12.61 -23.26
C GLN A 319 -13.31 12.14 -22.25
N TYR A 320 -13.22 10.83 -22.04
CA TYR A 320 -12.19 10.25 -21.19
C TYR A 320 -10.93 9.96 -22.01
N ARG A 321 -9.85 10.61 -21.64
CA ARG A 321 -8.53 10.48 -22.27
C ARG A 321 -7.47 10.21 -21.22
N GLY A 322 -6.40 9.54 -21.66
CA GLY A 322 -5.20 9.31 -20.85
C GLY A 322 -3.98 9.97 -21.47
N LEU A 323 -3.04 10.43 -20.62
CA LEU A 323 -1.79 11.00 -21.10
C LEU A 323 -0.84 9.91 -21.59
N ASP A 324 -0.05 10.23 -22.61
CA ASP A 324 1.06 9.41 -23.08
C ASP A 324 2.30 9.66 -22.21
N ILE A 325 2.82 8.60 -21.62
CA ILE A 325 4.01 8.66 -20.76
C ILE A 325 5.32 8.93 -21.54
N ASN A 326 5.31 8.77 -22.86
CA ASN A 326 6.49 8.92 -23.72
C ASN A 326 6.58 10.29 -24.39
N VAL A 327 5.56 11.12 -24.24
CA VAL A 327 5.43 12.40 -24.97
C VAL A 327 5.32 13.56 -23.99
N ALA A 328 6.19 14.55 -24.12
CA ALA A 328 6.07 15.81 -23.38
C ALA A 328 4.72 16.47 -23.67
N GLY A 329 4.07 17.04 -22.65
CA GLY A 329 2.70 17.50 -22.74
C GLY A 329 1.66 16.37 -22.74
N GLY A 330 2.08 15.11 -22.54
CA GLY A 330 1.19 13.95 -22.49
C GLY A 330 0.52 13.60 -23.81
N GLY A 331 1.01 14.14 -24.94
CA GLY A 331 0.42 13.98 -26.27
C GLY A 331 -0.68 14.99 -26.61
N TYR A 332 -0.89 15.98 -25.76
CA TYR A 332 -1.84 17.08 -25.98
C TYR A 332 -1.10 18.42 -25.95
N VAL A 333 -1.28 19.25 -26.98
CA VAL A 333 -0.68 20.58 -27.03
C VAL A 333 -1.55 21.61 -26.29
N ALA A 334 -0.97 22.71 -25.84
CA ALA A 334 -1.69 23.75 -25.08
C ALA A 334 -2.91 24.32 -25.82
N ALA A 335 -2.89 24.30 -27.16
CA ALA A 335 -4.01 24.69 -28.01
C ALA A 335 -5.22 23.74 -27.88
N ASP A 336 -4.99 22.47 -27.49
CA ASP A 336 -6.03 21.45 -27.32
C ASP A 336 -6.49 21.36 -25.86
N SER A 337 -6.55 22.49 -25.18
CA SER A 337 -6.92 22.54 -23.75
C SER A 337 -8.24 21.84 -23.42
N LEU A 338 -9.16 21.74 -24.37
CA LEU A 338 -10.43 21.00 -24.23
C LEU A 338 -10.24 19.47 -24.23
N GLN A 339 -9.11 18.97 -24.70
CA GLN A 339 -8.80 17.53 -24.75
C GLN A 339 -7.92 17.06 -23.59
N TYR A 340 -7.32 17.97 -22.84
CA TYR A 340 -6.44 17.61 -21.71
C TYR A 340 -7.28 17.12 -20.52
N PRO A 341 -7.01 15.94 -19.94
CA PRO A 341 -7.78 15.43 -18.82
C PRO A 341 -7.80 16.38 -17.63
N GLU A 342 -8.96 16.53 -17.00
CA GLU A 342 -9.11 17.31 -15.78
C GLU A 342 -8.35 16.66 -14.60
N ASN A 343 -8.26 17.35 -13.49
CA ASN A 343 -7.70 16.84 -12.25
C ASN A 343 -8.65 15.81 -11.61
N PHE A 344 -8.13 14.85 -10.89
CA PHE A 344 -8.92 13.89 -10.10
C PHE A 344 -9.82 14.58 -9.05
N PHE A 345 -9.44 15.75 -8.60
CA PHE A 345 -10.27 16.60 -7.72
C PHE A 345 -11.45 17.26 -8.43
N GLY A 346 -11.61 17.05 -9.73
CA GLY A 346 -12.69 17.59 -10.53
C GLY A 346 -12.50 19.03 -11.02
N HIS A 347 -11.32 19.62 -10.83
CA HIS A 347 -11.03 20.99 -11.29
C HIS A 347 -9.56 21.12 -11.70
N ARG A 348 -9.26 22.16 -12.50
CA ARG A 348 -7.89 22.49 -12.90
C ARG A 348 -7.18 23.33 -11.83
N GLY A 349 -6.59 22.69 -10.83
CA GLY A 349 -5.62 23.31 -9.94
C GLY A 349 -6.14 24.36 -8.95
N VAL A 350 -7.46 24.52 -8.79
CA VAL A 350 -8.04 25.43 -7.78
C VAL A 350 -9.09 24.68 -6.97
N ALA A 351 -8.82 24.48 -5.69
CA ALA A 351 -9.74 23.80 -4.78
C ALA A 351 -11.12 24.49 -4.77
N GLY A 352 -12.19 23.70 -4.87
CA GLY A 352 -13.56 24.16 -4.81
C GLY A 352 -14.13 24.75 -6.10
N GLN A 353 -13.40 24.68 -7.22
CA GLN A 353 -13.92 25.13 -8.53
C GLN A 353 -13.98 23.95 -9.52
N GLY A 354 -15.10 23.81 -10.21
CA GLY A 354 -15.29 22.78 -11.24
C GLY A 354 -16.15 21.60 -10.77
N LEU A 355 -15.90 20.43 -11.35
CA LEU A 355 -16.61 19.21 -11.01
C LEU A 355 -16.21 18.74 -9.60
N PRO A 356 -17.13 18.12 -8.82
CA PRO A 356 -16.79 17.58 -7.51
C PRO A 356 -15.74 16.49 -7.63
N SER A 357 -14.91 16.35 -6.61
CA SER A 357 -14.01 15.18 -6.44
C SER A 357 -14.83 13.90 -6.46
N ARG A 358 -14.21 12.82 -6.91
CA ARG A 358 -14.88 11.55 -7.13
C ARG A 358 -14.07 10.39 -6.58
N TYR A 359 -14.70 9.24 -6.40
CA TYR A 359 -14.05 8.02 -5.97
C TYR A 359 -13.26 8.25 -4.68
N ILE A 360 -12.03 7.78 -4.60
CA ILE A 360 -11.15 7.95 -3.44
C ILE A 360 -10.45 9.32 -3.35
N PHE A 361 -10.75 10.25 -4.26
CA PHE A 361 -10.03 11.52 -4.38
C PHE A 361 -10.71 12.70 -3.66
N SER A 362 -11.66 12.45 -2.77
CA SER A 362 -12.25 13.46 -1.90
C SER A 362 -11.60 13.48 -0.51
N ASP A 363 -11.77 14.58 0.23
CA ASP A 363 -11.08 14.81 1.51
C ASP A 363 -11.42 13.78 2.60
N HIS A 364 -12.62 13.21 2.57
CA HIS A 364 -13.11 12.27 3.57
C HIS A 364 -13.31 10.85 3.02
N SER A 365 -12.89 10.59 1.78
CA SER A 365 -12.95 9.23 1.22
C SER A 365 -12.20 8.24 2.09
N LYS A 366 -12.84 7.11 2.34
CA LYS A 366 -12.20 5.99 3.02
C LYS A 366 -11.17 5.35 2.09
N LEU A 367 -9.93 5.22 2.57
CA LEU A 367 -8.88 4.54 1.83
C LEU A 367 -8.76 3.08 2.30
N PRO A 368 -8.70 2.12 1.37
CA PRO A 368 -8.54 0.71 1.69
C PRO A 368 -7.09 0.32 1.93
N VAL A 369 -6.91 -0.72 2.74
CA VAL A 369 -5.68 -1.50 2.87
C VAL A 369 -5.82 -2.82 2.10
N MET A 370 -7.02 -3.40 2.13
CA MET A 370 -7.39 -4.65 1.44
C MET A 370 -8.89 -4.65 1.20
N THR A 371 -9.33 -5.23 0.08
CA THR A 371 -10.74 -5.32 -0.28
C THR A 371 -11.17 -6.75 -0.61
N TYR A 372 -12.46 -7.01 -0.47
CA TYR A 372 -13.06 -8.28 -0.90
C TYR A 372 -12.87 -8.51 -2.41
N ALA A 373 -12.98 -7.45 -3.22
CA ALA A 373 -12.72 -7.53 -4.66
C ALA A 373 -11.32 -8.07 -4.96
N GLU A 374 -10.30 -7.55 -4.29
CA GLU A 374 -8.91 -8.00 -4.43
C GLU A 374 -8.74 -9.48 -4.14
N LEU A 375 -9.30 -9.94 -3.03
CA LEU A 375 -9.23 -11.35 -2.62
C LEU A 375 -9.94 -12.29 -3.61
N GLN A 376 -11.04 -11.84 -4.21
CA GLN A 376 -11.74 -12.62 -5.23
C GLN A 376 -10.92 -12.74 -6.52
N PHE A 377 -10.17 -11.71 -6.93
CA PHE A 377 -9.25 -11.83 -8.06
C PHE A 377 -8.03 -12.71 -7.74
N ILE A 378 -7.51 -12.67 -6.52
CA ILE A 378 -6.47 -13.61 -6.05
C ILE A 378 -6.98 -15.06 -6.13
N LYS A 379 -8.21 -15.32 -5.67
CA LYS A 379 -8.83 -16.64 -5.79
C LYS A 379 -9.01 -17.05 -7.25
N ALA A 380 -9.48 -16.16 -8.11
CA ALA A 380 -9.65 -16.44 -9.53
C ALA A 380 -8.32 -16.82 -10.21
N GLU A 381 -7.23 -16.11 -9.90
CA GLU A 381 -5.89 -16.46 -10.40
C GLU A 381 -5.46 -17.85 -9.91
N ALA A 382 -5.60 -18.16 -8.62
CA ALA A 382 -5.23 -19.44 -8.05
C ALA A 382 -6.04 -20.61 -8.65
N GLU A 383 -7.35 -20.43 -8.85
CA GLU A 383 -8.23 -21.41 -9.50
C GLU A 383 -7.82 -21.65 -10.97
N LEU A 384 -7.43 -20.59 -11.71
CA LEU A 384 -6.89 -20.75 -13.06
C LEU A 384 -5.59 -21.56 -13.07
N ARG A 385 -4.72 -21.37 -12.07
CA ARG A 385 -3.47 -22.16 -11.93
C ARG A 385 -3.73 -23.65 -11.70
N LEU A 386 -4.86 -23.99 -11.07
CA LEU A 386 -5.32 -25.37 -10.91
C LEU A 386 -6.12 -25.90 -12.11
N GLY A 387 -6.45 -25.06 -13.09
CA GLY A 387 -7.29 -25.41 -14.22
C GLY A 387 -8.81 -25.42 -13.93
N ASN A 388 -9.21 -24.90 -12.79
CA ASN A 388 -10.62 -24.88 -12.31
C ASN A 388 -11.40 -23.73 -12.93
N GLN A 389 -11.65 -23.76 -14.22
CA GLN A 389 -12.30 -22.67 -14.99
C GLN A 389 -13.62 -22.17 -14.40
N ALA A 390 -14.49 -23.06 -13.90
CA ALA A 390 -15.79 -22.67 -13.36
C ALA A 390 -15.65 -21.88 -12.05
N ALA A 391 -14.81 -22.34 -11.13
CA ALA A 391 -14.53 -21.67 -9.86
C ALA A 391 -13.81 -20.32 -10.10
N ALA A 392 -12.83 -20.31 -10.98
CA ALA A 392 -12.13 -19.10 -11.39
C ALA A 392 -13.09 -18.03 -11.94
N LYS A 393 -14.00 -18.43 -12.83
CA LYS A 393 -15.01 -17.53 -13.39
C LYS A 393 -15.97 -16.98 -12.34
N THR A 394 -16.39 -17.81 -11.38
CA THR A 394 -17.23 -17.37 -10.26
C THR A 394 -16.51 -16.32 -9.42
N ALA A 395 -15.27 -16.58 -9.01
CA ALA A 395 -14.46 -15.63 -8.23
C ALA A 395 -14.20 -14.34 -9.03
N TYR A 396 -13.91 -14.43 -10.32
CA TYR A 396 -13.72 -13.30 -11.21
C TYR A 396 -14.95 -12.38 -11.29
N ILE A 397 -16.16 -12.96 -11.47
CA ILE A 397 -17.42 -12.20 -11.47
C ILE A 397 -17.65 -11.55 -10.12
N ASN A 398 -17.47 -12.28 -9.02
CA ASN A 398 -17.57 -11.73 -7.66
C ASN A 398 -16.62 -10.55 -7.45
N GLY A 399 -15.37 -10.63 -7.96
CA GLY A 399 -14.40 -9.54 -7.90
C GLY A 399 -14.86 -8.30 -8.65
N ILE A 400 -15.44 -8.44 -9.84
CA ILE A 400 -15.98 -7.32 -10.61
C ILE A 400 -17.17 -6.69 -9.87
N THR A 401 -18.17 -7.48 -9.46
CA THR A 401 -19.33 -7.00 -8.72
C THR A 401 -18.92 -6.26 -7.44
N ALA A 402 -18.00 -6.84 -6.66
CA ALA A 402 -17.48 -6.19 -5.47
C ALA A 402 -16.76 -4.87 -5.78
N ALA A 403 -16.05 -4.78 -6.90
CA ALA A 403 -15.43 -3.52 -7.33
C ALA A 403 -16.46 -2.46 -7.76
N PHE A 404 -17.59 -2.85 -8.37
CA PHE A 404 -18.71 -1.93 -8.63
C PHE A 404 -19.29 -1.37 -7.33
N ASP A 405 -19.56 -2.25 -6.36
CA ASP A 405 -20.08 -1.87 -5.03
C ASP A 405 -19.11 -0.94 -4.30
N PHE A 406 -17.80 -1.23 -4.36
CA PHE A 406 -16.76 -0.39 -3.78
C PHE A 406 -16.77 1.01 -4.39
N VAL A 407 -16.79 1.12 -5.72
CA VAL A 407 -16.83 2.43 -6.41
C VAL A 407 -18.10 3.21 -6.05
N ASN A 408 -19.26 2.55 -6.04
CA ASN A 408 -20.52 3.16 -5.64
C ASN A 408 -20.46 3.69 -4.20
N ALA A 409 -19.90 2.91 -3.27
CA ALA A 409 -19.77 3.31 -1.87
C ALA A 409 -18.80 4.50 -1.70
N ARG A 410 -17.66 4.49 -2.39
CA ARG A 410 -16.66 5.59 -2.30
C ARG A 410 -17.20 6.91 -2.84
N ASN A 411 -18.04 6.88 -3.87
CA ASN A 411 -18.66 8.08 -4.41
C ASN A 411 -19.70 8.72 -3.45
N LEU A 412 -20.01 8.10 -2.32
CA LEU A 412 -20.90 8.65 -1.28
C LEU A 412 -20.15 9.19 -0.05
N ASP A 413 -18.86 8.90 0.09
CA ASP A 413 -18.10 9.14 1.33
C ASP A 413 -18.07 10.62 1.75
N ASP A 414 -18.10 11.54 0.81
CA ASP A 414 -18.00 13.00 1.08
C ASP A 414 -19.30 13.76 0.77
N GLY A 415 -20.43 13.09 0.83
CA GLY A 415 -21.73 13.69 0.56
C GLY A 415 -21.89 14.18 -0.87
N GLN A 416 -21.14 13.64 -1.80
CA GLN A 416 -21.20 13.98 -3.21
C GLN A 416 -22.60 13.67 -3.76
N THR A 417 -23.02 14.43 -4.78
CA THR A 417 -24.23 14.07 -5.52
C THR A 417 -24.10 12.64 -6.03
N PRO A 418 -25.07 11.77 -5.73
CA PRO A 418 -24.98 10.36 -6.07
C PRO A 418 -24.72 10.16 -7.55
N THR A 419 -23.60 9.57 -7.86
CA THR A 419 -23.23 9.14 -9.20
C THR A 419 -23.15 7.62 -9.25
N GLN A 420 -24.19 6.99 -8.70
CA GLN A 420 -24.26 5.54 -8.61
C GLN A 420 -24.29 4.92 -9.99
N ILE A 421 -23.56 3.84 -10.16
CA ILE A 421 -23.67 2.99 -11.34
C ILE A 421 -24.98 2.21 -11.20
N PRO A 422 -25.92 2.32 -12.15
CA PRO A 422 -27.16 1.56 -12.08
C PRO A 422 -26.90 0.06 -12.21
N ALA A 423 -27.65 -0.78 -11.47
CA ALA A 423 -27.55 -2.24 -11.56
C ALA A 423 -27.68 -2.76 -13.01
N ALA A 424 -28.58 -2.19 -13.81
CA ALA A 424 -28.73 -2.59 -15.22
C ALA A 424 -27.48 -2.29 -16.08
N ALA A 425 -26.63 -1.33 -15.71
CA ALA A 425 -25.37 -1.08 -16.39
C ALA A 425 -24.33 -2.14 -16.00
N GLU A 426 -24.27 -2.53 -14.74
CA GLU A 426 -23.46 -3.64 -14.25
C GLU A 426 -23.88 -4.96 -14.88
N ASP A 427 -25.18 -5.31 -14.86
CA ASP A 427 -25.72 -6.51 -15.49
C ASP A 427 -25.34 -6.60 -16.98
N SER A 428 -25.49 -5.48 -17.69
CA SER A 428 -25.09 -5.38 -19.10
C SER A 428 -23.60 -5.57 -19.33
N PHE A 429 -22.76 -5.08 -18.40
CA PHE A 429 -21.30 -5.24 -18.46
C PHE A 429 -20.89 -6.69 -18.22
N LEU A 430 -21.46 -7.34 -17.20
CA LEU A 430 -21.21 -8.74 -16.88
C LEU A 430 -21.78 -9.74 -17.91
N ALA A 431 -22.80 -9.35 -18.65
CA ALA A 431 -23.36 -10.16 -19.75
C ALA A 431 -22.52 -10.10 -21.03
N ASP A 432 -21.56 -9.17 -21.12
CA ASP A 432 -20.72 -9.03 -22.31
C ASP A 432 -19.62 -10.09 -22.34
N THR A 433 -19.55 -10.83 -23.46
CA THR A 433 -18.57 -11.94 -23.62
C THR A 433 -17.13 -11.47 -23.80
N GLY A 434 -16.89 -10.21 -24.09
CA GLY A 434 -15.56 -9.61 -24.08
C GLY A 434 -15.06 -9.35 -22.66
N ILE A 435 -15.98 -9.21 -21.69
CA ILE A 435 -15.66 -9.01 -20.27
C ILE A 435 -15.71 -10.34 -19.51
N VAL A 436 -16.76 -11.15 -19.71
CA VAL A 436 -16.92 -12.47 -19.08
C VAL A 436 -16.89 -13.54 -20.18
N PRO A 437 -15.69 -13.95 -20.65
CA PRO A 437 -15.56 -14.88 -21.75
C PRO A 437 -16.02 -16.29 -21.36
N ALA A 438 -16.27 -17.13 -22.37
CA ALA A 438 -16.60 -18.54 -22.15
C ALA A 438 -15.47 -19.27 -21.41
N THR A 439 -14.22 -19.05 -21.85
CA THR A 439 -13.00 -19.52 -21.19
C THR A 439 -12.24 -18.33 -20.65
N LEU A 440 -12.07 -18.28 -19.34
CA LEU A 440 -11.36 -17.22 -18.65
C LEU A 440 -9.83 -17.41 -18.81
N ASP A 441 -9.12 -16.31 -18.99
CA ASP A 441 -7.66 -16.24 -19.05
C ASP A 441 -7.09 -15.32 -17.97
N TYR A 442 -5.76 -15.35 -17.77
CA TYR A 442 -5.09 -14.47 -16.77
C TYR A 442 -5.24 -13.00 -17.13
N SER A 443 -5.30 -12.68 -18.40
CA SER A 443 -5.42 -11.30 -18.85
C SER A 443 -6.72 -10.64 -18.38
N HIS A 444 -7.84 -11.37 -18.43
CA HIS A 444 -9.11 -10.87 -17.89
C HIS A 444 -9.01 -10.64 -16.38
N VAL A 445 -8.46 -11.62 -15.64
CA VAL A 445 -8.34 -11.52 -14.16
C VAL A 445 -7.44 -10.37 -13.78
N MET A 446 -6.23 -10.29 -14.34
CA MET A 446 -5.23 -9.30 -13.92
C MET A 446 -5.56 -7.88 -14.36
N CYS A 447 -6.17 -7.69 -15.54
CA CYS A 447 -6.63 -6.36 -15.94
C CYS A 447 -7.83 -5.88 -15.10
N GLN A 448 -8.76 -6.76 -14.72
CA GLN A 448 -9.86 -6.37 -13.83
C GLN A 448 -9.39 -6.16 -12.39
N LYS A 449 -8.40 -6.93 -11.91
CA LYS A 449 -7.73 -6.67 -10.62
C LYS A 449 -7.04 -5.30 -10.65
N PHE A 450 -6.32 -4.96 -11.74
CA PHE A 450 -5.69 -3.65 -11.92
C PHE A 450 -6.71 -2.51 -11.81
N ILE A 451 -7.88 -2.62 -12.47
CA ILE A 451 -8.96 -1.63 -12.39
C ILE A 451 -9.49 -1.52 -10.96
N ALA A 452 -9.73 -2.64 -10.28
CA ALA A 452 -10.25 -2.65 -8.91
C ALA A 452 -9.29 -2.01 -7.88
N LEU A 453 -7.98 -2.17 -8.08
CA LEU A 453 -6.93 -1.63 -7.22
C LEU A 453 -6.47 -0.22 -7.62
N TRP A 454 -6.88 0.27 -8.80
CA TRP A 454 -6.40 1.54 -9.33
C TRP A 454 -6.63 2.71 -8.37
N GLY A 455 -5.56 3.47 -8.15
CA GLY A 455 -5.55 4.66 -7.32
C GLY A 455 -5.23 4.42 -5.84
N TRP A 456 -5.18 3.15 -5.37
CA TRP A 456 -4.85 2.85 -3.97
C TRP A 456 -3.95 1.62 -3.78
N GLY A 457 -4.10 0.59 -4.57
CA GLY A 457 -3.38 -0.68 -4.43
C GLY A 457 -2.05 -0.72 -5.17
N HIS A 458 -1.31 0.37 -5.24
CA HIS A 458 -0.09 0.57 -6.05
C HIS A 458 0.96 -0.52 -5.86
N ASN A 459 1.19 -0.93 -4.60
CA ASN A 459 2.19 -1.93 -4.27
C ASN A 459 1.83 -3.29 -4.85
N GLU A 460 0.57 -3.70 -4.69
CA GLU A 460 0.06 -4.98 -5.18
C GLU A 460 -0.04 -4.99 -6.71
N ILE A 461 -0.53 -3.91 -7.32
CA ILE A 461 -0.50 -3.75 -8.77
C ILE A 461 0.92 -3.93 -9.31
N TRP A 462 1.91 -3.28 -8.67
CA TRP A 462 3.29 -3.39 -9.13
C TRP A 462 3.89 -4.77 -8.85
N MET A 463 3.53 -5.41 -7.76
CA MET A 463 3.93 -6.79 -7.47
C MET A 463 3.39 -7.75 -8.53
N ASP A 464 2.12 -7.63 -8.86
CA ASP A 464 1.47 -8.42 -9.91
C ASP A 464 2.12 -8.21 -11.29
N MET A 465 2.36 -6.95 -11.68
CA MET A 465 2.99 -6.65 -12.96
C MET A 465 4.42 -7.23 -13.06
N ARG A 466 5.17 -7.25 -11.95
CA ARG A 466 6.50 -7.87 -11.91
C ARG A 466 6.44 -9.39 -11.98
N ARG A 467 5.45 -10.03 -11.33
CA ARG A 467 5.20 -11.49 -11.44
C ARG A 467 4.91 -11.92 -12.88
N TYR A 468 4.35 -11.05 -13.70
CA TYR A 468 4.11 -11.27 -15.12
C TYR A 468 5.11 -10.50 -16.02
N HIS A 469 6.29 -10.18 -15.49
CA HIS A 469 7.40 -9.51 -16.16
C HIS A 469 6.95 -8.33 -17.05
N TYR A 470 5.88 -7.62 -16.62
CA TYR A 470 5.20 -6.52 -17.28
C TYR A 470 4.52 -6.87 -18.62
N THR A 471 5.16 -7.66 -19.46
CA THR A 471 4.76 -7.87 -20.86
C THR A 471 4.59 -9.34 -21.23
N ASP A 472 4.56 -10.24 -20.25
CA ASP A 472 4.36 -11.67 -20.54
C ASP A 472 3.07 -11.91 -21.31
N MET A 473 3.15 -12.81 -22.28
CA MET A 473 1.97 -13.30 -22.97
C MET A 473 1.19 -14.22 -22.03
N ASP A 474 -0.12 -14.16 -22.13
CA ASP A 474 -1.00 -15.00 -21.32
C ASP A 474 -0.81 -16.48 -21.69
N LYS A 475 -0.55 -17.33 -20.70
CA LYS A 475 -0.32 -18.78 -20.93
C LYS A 475 -1.57 -19.54 -21.35
N LEU A 476 -2.76 -18.99 -21.07
CA LEU A 476 -4.05 -19.57 -21.47
C LEU A 476 -4.58 -18.95 -22.77
N ASN A 477 -4.04 -17.79 -23.18
CA ASN A 477 -4.41 -17.08 -24.41
C ASN A 477 -3.17 -16.39 -25.02
N THR A 478 -2.35 -17.15 -25.69
CA THR A 478 -1.02 -16.74 -26.17
C THR A 478 -1.00 -15.65 -27.24
N VAL A 479 -2.16 -15.11 -27.62
CA VAL A 479 -2.24 -13.99 -28.58
C VAL A 479 -2.41 -12.63 -27.90
N VAL A 480 -2.54 -12.60 -26.57
CA VAL A 480 -2.64 -11.37 -25.77
C VAL A 480 -1.61 -11.35 -24.65
N GLN A 481 -1.19 -10.16 -24.25
CA GLN A 481 -0.44 -9.98 -23.02
C GLN A 481 -1.35 -10.14 -21.81
N VAL A 482 -0.79 -10.54 -20.64
CA VAL A 482 -1.54 -10.56 -19.37
C VAL A 482 -2.07 -9.17 -19.06
N TYR A 483 -1.25 -8.13 -19.20
CA TYR A 483 -1.69 -6.73 -19.09
C TYR A 483 -1.91 -6.15 -20.49
N ARG A 484 -3.13 -6.27 -21.00
CA ARG A 484 -3.50 -5.88 -22.39
C ARG A 484 -3.20 -4.42 -22.65
N GLY A 485 -2.34 -4.16 -23.64
CA GLY A 485 -2.01 -2.81 -24.07
C GLY A 485 -0.96 -2.10 -23.19
N PHE A 486 -0.44 -2.74 -22.15
CA PHE A 486 0.70 -2.18 -21.43
C PHE A 486 1.94 -2.18 -22.32
N THR A 487 2.59 -1.03 -22.39
CA THR A 487 3.86 -0.85 -23.11
C THR A 487 4.85 -0.12 -22.21
N PRO A 488 6.03 -0.72 -21.95
CA PRO A 488 7.06 -0.05 -21.18
C PRO A 488 7.48 1.29 -21.79
N PRO A 489 8.02 2.23 -21.01
CA PRO A 489 8.54 3.50 -21.53
C PRO A 489 9.61 3.26 -22.60
N THR A 490 9.51 3.96 -23.72
CA THR A 490 10.49 3.86 -24.83
C THR A 490 11.82 4.54 -24.50
N ASN A 491 11.81 5.52 -23.58
CA ASN A 491 12.98 6.26 -23.13
C ASN A 491 13.24 5.96 -21.65
N LEU A 492 13.73 4.77 -21.34
CA LEU A 492 14.07 4.37 -19.97
C LEU A 492 15.10 5.33 -19.34
N TYR A 493 15.07 5.44 -18.03
CA TYR A 493 16.06 6.23 -17.30
C TYR A 493 17.47 5.69 -17.55
N PRO A 494 18.50 6.54 -17.74
CA PRO A 494 19.83 6.09 -18.17
C PRO A 494 20.46 5.03 -17.27
N ASP A 495 20.25 5.12 -15.95
CA ASP A 495 20.80 4.14 -15.01
C ASP A 495 20.16 2.75 -15.11
N ASN A 496 19.06 2.62 -15.84
CA ASN A 496 18.40 1.33 -16.07
C ASN A 496 19.20 0.40 -16.98
N ASN A 497 20.12 0.93 -17.79
CA ASN A 497 20.89 0.15 -18.78
C ASN A 497 19.98 -0.69 -19.70
N GLY A 498 18.82 -0.13 -20.10
CA GLY A 498 17.84 -0.80 -20.96
C GLY A 498 16.93 -1.82 -20.25
N LYS A 499 17.02 -1.99 -18.94
CA LYS A 499 16.21 -2.92 -18.16
C LYS A 499 15.03 -2.19 -17.50
N LEU A 500 13.94 -2.92 -17.24
CA LEU A 500 12.80 -2.42 -16.49
C LEU A 500 13.11 -2.42 -14.99
N VAL A 501 12.47 -1.51 -14.26
CA VAL A 501 12.59 -1.44 -12.80
C VAL A 501 11.97 -2.68 -12.15
N GLN A 502 12.63 -3.21 -11.11
CA GLN A 502 12.20 -4.42 -10.40
C GLN A 502 12.06 -4.20 -8.89
N ARG A 503 12.69 -3.17 -8.34
CA ARG A 503 12.67 -2.86 -6.91
C ARG A 503 12.83 -1.37 -6.63
N MET A 504 12.36 -0.95 -5.49
CA MET A 504 12.69 0.36 -4.94
C MET A 504 14.10 0.33 -4.33
N ARG A 505 14.76 1.47 -4.32
CA ARG A 505 16.02 1.62 -3.58
C ARG A 505 15.72 1.82 -2.09
N PRO A 506 16.55 1.28 -1.17
CA PRO A 506 16.44 1.59 0.25
C PRO A 506 16.46 3.11 0.50
N ARG A 507 15.92 3.53 1.63
CA ARG A 507 15.79 4.95 1.96
C ARG A 507 17.15 5.67 1.98
N TYR A 508 17.23 6.81 1.29
CA TYR A 508 18.53 7.50 1.11
C TYR A 508 19.11 7.99 2.44
N ASN A 509 18.34 8.77 3.22
CA ASN A 509 18.85 9.41 4.42
C ASN A 509 19.21 8.46 5.56
N SER A 510 18.64 7.26 5.64
CA SER A 510 19.07 6.25 6.62
C SER A 510 20.15 5.34 6.05
N GLU A 511 19.93 4.73 4.86
CA GLU A 511 20.76 3.64 4.38
C GLU A 511 22.02 4.14 3.64
N TYR A 512 21.87 5.01 2.64
CA TYR A 512 23.00 5.49 1.85
C TYR A 512 23.92 6.46 2.61
N VAL A 513 23.39 7.09 3.67
CA VAL A 513 24.18 8.00 4.51
C VAL A 513 24.86 7.24 5.65
N TRP A 514 24.18 6.28 6.28
CA TRP A 514 24.63 5.70 7.55
C TRP A 514 24.89 4.19 7.51
N ASN A 515 24.34 3.44 6.54
CA ASN A 515 24.41 1.98 6.48
C ASN A 515 25.03 1.48 5.17
N GLN A 516 26.09 2.13 4.67
CA GLN A 516 26.73 1.72 3.42
C GLN A 516 27.37 0.32 3.50
N ALA A 517 27.81 -0.08 4.68
CA ALA A 517 28.34 -1.43 4.92
C ALA A 517 27.28 -2.50 4.62
N GLY A 518 26.06 -2.32 5.10
CA GLY A 518 24.93 -3.21 4.82
C GLY A 518 24.44 -3.18 3.36
N LEU A 519 24.54 -2.03 2.68
CA LEU A 519 24.17 -1.90 1.27
C LEU A 519 25.12 -2.60 0.30
N THR A 520 26.40 -2.72 0.68
CA THR A 520 27.45 -3.27 -0.20
C THR A 520 27.19 -4.73 -0.60
N PRO A 521 26.90 -5.67 0.34
CA PRO A 521 26.67 -7.07 0.01
C PRO A 521 25.47 -7.29 -0.93
N ILE A 522 24.41 -6.49 -0.84
CA ILE A 522 23.22 -6.59 -1.68
C ILE A 522 23.37 -5.83 -3.01
N GLY A 523 24.51 -5.17 -3.26
CA GLY A 523 24.79 -4.42 -4.48
C GLY A 523 24.02 -3.09 -4.60
N ALA A 524 23.42 -2.59 -3.52
CA ALA A 524 22.55 -1.43 -3.57
C ALA A 524 23.29 -0.11 -3.85
N LEU A 525 24.61 -0.07 -3.75
CA LEU A 525 25.43 1.06 -4.15
C LEU A 525 25.53 1.23 -5.67
N ASN A 526 25.24 0.18 -6.47
CA ASN A 526 25.23 0.25 -7.92
C ASN A 526 24.10 1.15 -8.42
N ARG A 527 24.36 1.88 -9.50
CA ARG A 527 23.38 2.82 -10.08
C ARG A 527 22.13 2.11 -10.62
N ASP A 528 22.30 0.92 -11.18
CA ASP A 528 21.25 0.11 -11.76
C ASP A 528 20.57 -0.85 -10.77
N TYR A 529 20.83 -0.73 -9.47
CA TYR A 529 20.28 -1.63 -8.45
C TYR A 529 18.76 -1.78 -8.51
N HIS A 530 18.03 -0.71 -8.84
CA HIS A 530 16.58 -0.74 -8.97
C HIS A 530 16.07 -1.64 -10.10
N THR A 531 16.96 -2.12 -10.99
CA THR A 531 16.65 -3.09 -12.05
C THR A 531 16.99 -4.53 -11.67
N TYR A 532 17.56 -4.75 -10.47
CA TYR A 532 17.90 -6.10 -10.02
C TYR A 532 16.63 -6.88 -9.69
N PRO A 533 16.46 -8.12 -10.23
CA PRO A 533 15.25 -8.90 -9.99
C PRO A 533 15.08 -9.21 -8.51
N LEU A 534 13.84 -9.29 -8.06
CA LEU A 534 13.49 -9.83 -6.75
C LEU A 534 13.55 -11.36 -6.78
N TRP A 535 13.93 -11.97 -5.66
CA TRP A 535 13.91 -13.43 -5.58
C TRP A 535 12.51 -14.01 -5.88
N ILE A 536 11.44 -13.36 -5.40
CA ILE A 536 10.06 -13.86 -5.53
C ILE A 536 9.60 -14.01 -6.98
N ILE A 537 10.04 -13.09 -7.86
CA ILE A 537 9.69 -13.06 -9.28
C ILE A 537 10.74 -13.75 -10.18
N THR A 538 11.82 -14.27 -9.62
CA THR A 538 12.86 -14.97 -10.39
C THR A 538 12.50 -16.45 -10.43
N PRO A 539 12.30 -17.06 -11.62
CA PRO A 539 12.12 -18.48 -11.70
C PRO A 539 13.27 -19.22 -11.05
N PRO A 540 13.05 -20.40 -10.45
CA PRO A 540 14.14 -21.20 -9.91
C PRO A 540 15.15 -21.50 -11.02
N THR A 541 16.43 -21.42 -10.69
CA THR A 541 17.50 -21.86 -11.61
C THR A 541 17.28 -23.36 -11.90
N PRO A 542 17.30 -23.79 -13.17
CA PRO A 542 17.09 -25.19 -13.53
C PRO A 542 18.09 -26.12 -12.87
#